data_5d2ba800651ecc0805aa6f530bc0a92a
#
_entry.id   5d2ba800651ecc0805aa6f530bc0a92a
#
_cell.length_a   1.000
_cell.length_b   1.000
_cell.length_c   1.000
_cell.angle_alpha   90.00
_cell.angle_beta   90.00
_cell.angle_gamma   90.00
#
_symmetry.space_group_name_H-M   'P 1'
#
loop_
_entity.id
_entity.type
_entity.pdbx_description
1 polymer ?
#
loop_
_entity_poly.entity_id
_entity_poly.type
_entity_poly.pdbx_seq_one_letter_code
_entity_poly.pdbx_strand_id
1 'polypeptide(L)'
;TPSVAADEYAIVVGSYADQTNAERARVGVESHLRQRGISAQVRLVPANGRTRVAVVANVQNRQRLLQQLRQDKYPDAWSLLLKTQAPPVRNAVPLQQRAERAPPALPRNPPAQTVRAATTTSAAPPRPARRQQRPKPMTEPMQFDARLKGFALAADVPGSDWQLSEVANPTTDASGDLRIMLNKTVGPLQFQLHHSTVLQAGDAVQWGQAAIAQIDQVAANDNGRLLDMTWQTDSGVRHQWSHRIDRLSAQWRQDDWSVTLGRQAVSWGSGIVFQPLDPFNPFAPTAVDRDYKNGDDLVLAEALLPNGHDLQVLHVIRRDPQQHIRKHVSSTAAKWHGYVLNSEFELIVAKHYDQDFIGLSVRQPVGPAVIRTDLAWRQGAQSGDRWRLLGIVNADVAFPIRDRMAYVFAEYFHNDFGMQRMPTAGAGLPPQLETALLRGEVFNLMRDYLAVGASYQWHPLVTQSLSVIS
;
A
#
# COMPACT_ATOMS: atom_id res chain seq x y z
N THR A 1 20.54 -15.90 -41.31
CA THR A 1 19.67 -14.97 -40.56
C THR A 1 19.19 -15.65 -39.30
N PRO A 2 19.61 -15.23 -38.10
CA PRO A 2 19.07 -15.79 -36.87
C PRO A 2 17.61 -15.35 -36.71
N SER A 3 16.73 -16.33 -36.54
CA SER A 3 15.33 -16.12 -36.18
C SER A 3 15.27 -15.39 -34.84
N VAL A 4 14.80 -14.14 -34.85
CA VAL A 4 14.45 -13.39 -33.64
C VAL A 4 13.31 -14.15 -32.97
N ALA A 5 13.54 -14.64 -31.77
CA ALA A 5 12.50 -15.24 -30.95
C ALA A 5 11.39 -14.22 -30.75
N ALA A 6 10.18 -14.53 -31.21
CA ALA A 6 9.04 -13.62 -31.05
C ALA A 6 8.65 -13.49 -29.57
N ASP A 7 8.48 -12.27 -29.11
CA ASP A 7 8.01 -12.00 -27.74
C ASP A 7 6.66 -12.70 -27.49
N GLU A 8 6.61 -13.53 -26.47
CA GLU A 8 5.39 -14.17 -26.00
C GLU A 8 4.69 -13.30 -24.95
N TYR A 9 3.38 -13.17 -25.06
CA TYR A 9 2.52 -12.48 -24.11
C TYR A 9 1.57 -13.45 -23.42
N ALA A 10 1.33 -13.24 -22.15
CA ALA A 10 0.28 -13.91 -21.39
C ALA A 10 -0.94 -13.00 -21.29
N ILE A 11 -2.09 -13.43 -21.81
CA ILE A 11 -3.38 -12.78 -21.54
C ILE A 11 -3.96 -13.46 -20.32
N VAL A 12 -3.90 -12.80 -19.19
CA VAL A 12 -4.40 -13.31 -17.90
C VAL A 12 -5.91 -13.17 -17.88
N VAL A 13 -6.61 -14.28 -17.66
CA VAL A 13 -8.07 -14.37 -17.62
C VAL A 13 -8.60 -14.66 -16.21
N GLY A 14 -7.73 -14.89 -15.24
CA GLY A 14 -8.08 -15.10 -13.84
C GLY A 14 -6.84 -15.28 -12.98
N SER A 15 -6.99 -15.01 -11.66
CA SER A 15 -5.94 -15.18 -10.66
C SER A 15 -6.52 -15.84 -9.41
N TYR A 16 -5.94 -16.95 -8.98
CA TYR A 16 -6.47 -17.84 -7.95
C TYR A 16 -5.45 -18.03 -6.83
N ALA A 17 -5.92 -18.02 -5.60
CA ALA A 17 -5.08 -18.31 -4.44
C ALA A 17 -4.80 -19.81 -4.29
N ASP A 18 -5.72 -20.65 -4.75
CA ASP A 18 -5.62 -22.11 -4.73
C ASP A 18 -5.28 -22.64 -6.12
N GLN A 19 -4.27 -23.50 -6.17
CA GLN A 19 -3.80 -24.14 -7.41
C GLN A 19 -4.86 -25.06 -8.04
N THR A 20 -5.69 -25.73 -7.23
CA THR A 20 -6.78 -26.59 -7.73
C THR A 20 -7.85 -25.78 -8.46
N ASN A 21 -8.19 -24.60 -7.94
CA ASN A 21 -9.14 -23.69 -8.58
C ASN A 21 -8.56 -23.08 -9.86
N ALA A 22 -7.27 -22.77 -9.88
CA ALA A 22 -6.57 -22.32 -11.07
C ALA A 22 -6.59 -23.41 -12.18
N GLU A 23 -6.36 -24.66 -11.81
CA GLU A 23 -6.38 -25.79 -12.75
C GLU A 23 -7.78 -26.03 -13.35
N ARG A 24 -8.84 -25.97 -12.55
CA ARG A 24 -10.23 -26.05 -13.05
C ARG A 24 -10.54 -24.89 -14.01
N ALA A 25 -10.11 -23.69 -13.64
CA ALA A 25 -10.30 -22.52 -14.50
C ALA A 25 -9.52 -22.66 -15.81
N ARG A 26 -8.30 -23.19 -15.78
CA ARG A 26 -7.50 -23.50 -16.99
C ARG A 26 -8.27 -24.38 -17.95
N VAL A 27 -8.80 -25.50 -17.45
CA VAL A 27 -9.60 -26.44 -18.26
C VAL A 27 -10.85 -25.74 -18.85
N GLY A 28 -11.51 -24.90 -18.07
CA GLY A 28 -12.66 -24.11 -18.54
C GLY A 28 -12.30 -23.11 -19.64
N VAL A 29 -11.14 -22.45 -19.53
CA VAL A 29 -10.63 -21.53 -20.56
C VAL A 29 -10.27 -22.29 -21.83
N GLU A 30 -9.58 -23.44 -21.74
CA GLU A 30 -9.23 -24.27 -22.88
C GLU A 30 -10.48 -24.77 -23.64
N SER A 31 -11.50 -25.21 -22.90
CA SER A 31 -12.78 -25.62 -23.49
C SER A 31 -13.46 -24.46 -24.23
N HIS A 32 -13.47 -23.26 -23.64
CA HIS A 32 -14.04 -22.08 -24.28
C HIS A 32 -13.30 -21.67 -25.55
N LEU A 33 -11.96 -21.67 -25.54
CA LEU A 33 -11.15 -21.38 -26.73
C LEU A 33 -11.42 -22.37 -27.85
N ARG A 34 -11.51 -23.70 -27.56
CA ARG A 34 -11.84 -24.72 -28.53
C ARG A 34 -13.23 -24.52 -29.15
N GLN A 35 -14.24 -24.21 -28.36
CA GLN A 35 -15.59 -23.91 -28.84
C GLN A 35 -15.64 -22.72 -29.80
N ARG A 36 -14.73 -21.76 -29.62
CA ARG A 36 -14.59 -20.58 -30.48
C ARG A 36 -13.64 -20.75 -31.64
N GLY A 37 -13.06 -21.94 -31.82
CA GLY A 37 -12.08 -22.21 -32.86
C GLY A 37 -10.77 -21.47 -32.71
N ILE A 38 -10.45 -21.01 -31.48
CA ILE A 38 -9.23 -20.27 -31.17
C ILE A 38 -8.15 -21.27 -30.74
N SER A 39 -7.09 -21.40 -31.55
CA SER A 39 -5.91 -22.19 -31.20
C SER A 39 -4.93 -21.35 -30.39
N ALA A 40 -4.96 -21.49 -29.09
CA ALA A 40 -4.02 -20.82 -28.18
C ALA A 40 -3.72 -21.72 -26.96
N GLN A 41 -2.49 -21.62 -26.44
CA GLN A 41 -2.06 -22.39 -25.28
C GLN A 41 -2.50 -21.68 -24.00
N VAL A 42 -3.02 -22.42 -23.02
CA VAL A 42 -3.33 -21.89 -21.70
C VAL A 42 -2.29 -22.38 -20.70
N ARG A 43 -1.67 -21.48 -19.96
CA ARG A 43 -0.63 -21.78 -18.96
C ARG A 43 -1.05 -21.27 -17.57
N LEU A 44 -0.59 -21.97 -16.55
CA LEU A 44 -0.60 -21.48 -15.18
C LEU A 44 0.70 -20.71 -14.91
N VAL A 45 0.57 -19.45 -14.52
CA VAL A 45 1.72 -18.56 -14.27
C VAL A 45 1.71 -18.16 -12.78
N PRO A 46 2.68 -18.62 -11.98
CA PRO A 46 2.75 -18.23 -10.58
C PRO A 46 3.14 -16.75 -10.47
N ALA A 47 2.47 -16.02 -9.57
CA ALA A 47 2.79 -14.63 -9.29
C ALA A 47 2.28 -14.22 -7.91
N ASN A 48 3.17 -13.75 -7.05
CA ASN A 48 2.87 -13.17 -5.75
C ASN A 48 1.95 -14.04 -4.86
N GLY A 49 2.28 -15.34 -4.73
CA GLY A 49 1.50 -16.29 -3.93
C GLY A 49 0.15 -16.71 -4.54
N ARG A 50 -0.13 -16.33 -5.78
CA ARG A 50 -1.32 -16.72 -6.54
C ARG A 50 -0.93 -17.40 -7.84
N THR A 51 -1.83 -18.20 -8.38
CA THR A 51 -1.67 -18.84 -9.70
C THR A 51 -2.60 -18.15 -10.70
N ARG A 52 -2.01 -17.60 -11.76
CA ARG A 52 -2.73 -16.94 -12.84
C ARG A 52 -3.01 -17.94 -13.95
N VAL A 53 -4.22 -17.91 -14.48
CA VAL A 53 -4.59 -18.63 -15.72
C VAL A 53 -4.39 -17.67 -16.88
N ALA A 54 -3.50 -18.00 -17.80
CA ALA A 54 -3.10 -17.13 -18.89
C ALA A 54 -3.18 -17.82 -20.24
N VAL A 55 -3.72 -17.12 -21.23
CA VAL A 55 -3.72 -17.55 -22.65
C VAL A 55 -2.47 -16.96 -23.30
N VAL A 56 -1.62 -17.82 -23.88
CA VAL A 56 -0.38 -17.39 -24.53
C VAL A 56 -0.68 -16.79 -25.90
N ALA A 57 -0.16 -15.62 -26.17
CA ALA A 57 -0.33 -14.87 -27.40
C ALA A 57 1.02 -14.32 -27.90
N ASN A 58 1.18 -14.14 -29.21
CA ASN A 58 2.30 -13.42 -29.80
C ASN A 58 1.95 -11.93 -30.00
N VAL A 59 2.96 -11.14 -30.35
CA VAL A 59 2.82 -9.67 -30.57
C VAL A 59 1.70 -9.36 -31.57
N GLN A 60 1.57 -10.17 -32.62
CA GLN A 60 0.65 -9.90 -33.74
C GLN A 60 -0.81 -10.17 -33.40
N ASN A 61 -1.10 -11.21 -32.59
CA ASN A 61 -2.48 -11.60 -32.26
C ASN A 61 -2.94 -11.13 -30.87
N ARG A 62 -2.05 -10.58 -30.05
CA ARG A 62 -2.31 -10.21 -28.65
C ARG A 62 -3.55 -9.31 -28.48
N GLN A 63 -3.59 -8.19 -29.21
CA GLN A 63 -4.68 -7.22 -29.05
C GLN A 63 -6.03 -7.79 -29.50
N ARG A 64 -6.03 -8.50 -30.63
CA ARG A 64 -7.23 -9.13 -31.16
C ARG A 64 -7.76 -10.21 -30.22
N LEU A 65 -6.87 -11.06 -29.70
CA LEU A 65 -7.24 -12.13 -28.77
C LEU A 65 -7.72 -11.57 -27.42
N LEU A 66 -7.08 -10.51 -26.94
CA LEU A 66 -7.49 -9.83 -25.72
C LEU A 66 -8.91 -9.21 -25.86
N GLN A 67 -9.20 -8.56 -26.98
CA GLN A 67 -10.53 -8.03 -27.25
C GLN A 67 -11.59 -9.13 -27.36
N GLN A 68 -11.29 -10.22 -28.06
CA GLN A 68 -12.21 -11.35 -28.17
C GLN A 68 -12.51 -11.98 -26.82
N LEU A 69 -11.50 -12.23 -25.99
CA LEU A 69 -11.69 -12.78 -24.65
C LEU A 69 -12.52 -11.87 -23.76
N ARG A 70 -12.31 -10.55 -23.85
CA ARG A 70 -13.10 -9.56 -23.10
C ARG A 70 -14.56 -9.51 -23.53
N GLN A 71 -14.82 -9.59 -24.82
CA GLN A 71 -16.18 -9.57 -25.38
C GLN A 71 -16.95 -10.85 -25.08
N ASP A 72 -16.26 -11.99 -25.07
CA ASP A 72 -16.90 -13.28 -24.92
C ASP A 72 -17.24 -13.63 -23.47
N LYS A 73 -16.23 -13.81 -22.61
CA LYS A 73 -16.42 -14.38 -21.27
C LYS A 73 -15.50 -13.79 -20.20
N TYR A 74 -14.44 -13.10 -20.59
CA TYR A 74 -13.38 -12.64 -19.67
C TYR A 74 -13.17 -11.13 -19.81
N PRO A 75 -14.14 -10.28 -19.40
CA PRO A 75 -14.07 -8.82 -19.59
C PRO A 75 -12.87 -8.17 -18.88
N ASP A 76 -12.39 -8.80 -17.81
CA ASP A 76 -11.24 -8.32 -17.01
C ASP A 76 -9.90 -8.90 -17.49
N ALA A 77 -9.86 -9.56 -18.65
CA ALA A 77 -8.61 -10.08 -19.20
C ALA A 77 -7.62 -8.93 -19.49
N TRP A 78 -6.38 -9.13 -19.11
CA TRP A 78 -5.28 -8.19 -19.36
C TRP A 78 -4.02 -8.92 -19.85
N SER A 79 -3.10 -8.20 -20.49
CA SER A 79 -1.90 -8.82 -21.09
C SER A 79 -0.63 -8.51 -20.29
N LEU A 80 0.24 -9.53 -20.16
CA LEU A 80 1.54 -9.48 -19.52
C LEU A 80 2.59 -9.99 -20.51
N LEU A 81 3.76 -9.34 -20.57
CA LEU A 81 4.91 -9.85 -21.32
C LEU A 81 5.55 -11.01 -20.55
N LEU A 82 5.64 -12.19 -21.18
CA LEU A 82 6.43 -13.31 -20.68
C LEU A 82 7.88 -13.07 -21.08
N LYS A 83 8.82 -13.03 -20.10
CA LYS A 83 10.26 -12.92 -20.40
C LYS A 83 10.67 -14.08 -21.31
N THR A 84 11.24 -13.75 -22.45
CA THR A 84 11.86 -14.74 -23.35
C THR A 84 13.09 -15.33 -22.66
N GLN A 85 13.15 -16.64 -22.45
CA GLN A 85 14.39 -17.32 -22.09
C GLN A 85 15.32 -17.30 -23.29
N ALA A 86 16.49 -16.70 -23.12
CA ALA A 86 17.57 -16.82 -24.12
C ALA A 86 17.98 -18.28 -24.28
N PRO A 87 18.36 -18.72 -25.49
CA PRO A 87 18.78 -20.10 -25.73
C PRO A 87 20.04 -20.44 -24.93
N PRO A 88 20.22 -21.69 -24.48
CA PRO A 88 21.35 -22.06 -23.63
C PRO A 88 22.66 -21.96 -24.41
N VAL A 89 23.56 -21.11 -23.94
CA VAL A 89 24.95 -21.10 -24.37
C VAL A 89 25.62 -22.30 -23.71
N ARG A 90 26.15 -23.20 -24.51
CA ARG A 90 26.96 -24.33 -24.06
C ARG A 90 28.31 -23.85 -23.53
N ASN A 91 28.64 -24.33 -22.33
CA ASN A 91 29.94 -24.37 -21.65
C ASN A 91 30.45 -23.08 -21.01
N ALA A 92 30.15 -22.89 -19.72
CA ALA A 92 31.09 -22.37 -18.73
C ALA A 92 30.75 -22.92 -17.32
N VAL A 93 31.77 -23.22 -16.56
CA VAL A 93 31.88 -23.83 -15.24
C VAL A 93 30.98 -23.14 -14.20
N PRO A 94 30.40 -23.87 -13.20
CA PRO A 94 29.40 -23.31 -12.30
C PRO A 94 30.05 -22.40 -11.24
N LEU A 95 29.73 -21.13 -11.30
CA LEU A 95 29.86 -20.19 -10.16
C LEU A 95 28.51 -20.09 -9.48
N GLN A 96 28.54 -20.23 -8.18
CA GLN A 96 27.44 -20.31 -7.23
C GLN A 96 26.31 -19.31 -7.50
N GLN A 97 25.10 -19.83 -7.46
CA GLN A 97 23.84 -19.11 -7.56
C GLN A 97 23.77 -17.99 -6.50
N ARG A 98 23.96 -16.77 -6.95
CA ARG A 98 23.55 -15.58 -6.21
C ARG A 98 22.15 -15.23 -6.70
N ALA A 99 21.16 -15.42 -5.83
CA ALA A 99 19.79 -15.05 -6.11
C ALA A 99 19.70 -13.56 -6.45
N GLU A 100 19.45 -13.22 -7.71
CA GLU A 100 19.07 -11.88 -8.14
C GLU A 100 17.65 -11.59 -7.65
N ARG A 101 17.56 -10.78 -6.62
CA ARG A 101 16.29 -10.16 -6.20
C ARG A 101 16.05 -8.94 -7.08
N ALA A 102 14.85 -8.87 -7.65
CA ALA A 102 14.35 -7.67 -8.31
C ALA A 102 14.31 -6.50 -7.32
N PRO A 103 14.63 -5.26 -7.76
CA PRO A 103 14.53 -4.09 -6.92
C PRO A 103 13.06 -3.86 -6.51
N PRO A 104 12.81 -3.28 -5.34
CA PRO A 104 11.47 -2.94 -4.92
C PRO A 104 10.86 -1.97 -5.94
N ALA A 105 9.75 -2.37 -6.52
CA ALA A 105 8.90 -1.47 -7.27
C ALA A 105 8.40 -0.40 -6.30
N LEU A 106 8.31 0.85 -6.76
CA LEU A 106 7.54 1.90 -6.12
C LEU A 106 6.22 1.30 -5.62
N PRO A 107 5.72 1.70 -4.44
CA PRO A 107 4.53 1.11 -3.85
C PRO A 107 3.38 1.21 -4.85
N ARG A 108 3.09 0.11 -5.49
CA ARG A 108 1.85 -0.05 -6.22
C ARG A 108 0.79 -0.30 -5.17
N ASN A 109 -0.17 0.60 -5.08
CA ASN A 109 -1.44 0.25 -4.48
C ASN A 109 -1.88 -1.09 -5.07
N PRO A 110 -2.33 -2.05 -4.26
CA PRO A 110 -2.78 -3.32 -4.78
C PRO A 110 -3.84 -3.06 -5.87
N PRO A 111 -3.74 -3.74 -7.01
CA PRO A 111 -4.74 -3.58 -8.06
C PRO A 111 -6.10 -3.91 -7.49
N ALA A 112 -7.07 -3.03 -7.74
CA ALA A 112 -8.46 -3.25 -7.41
C ALA A 112 -8.90 -4.63 -7.90
N GLN A 113 -9.40 -5.45 -6.99
CA GLN A 113 -10.02 -6.73 -7.35
C GLN A 113 -11.39 -6.41 -7.97
N THR A 114 -11.47 -6.46 -9.28
CA THR A 114 -12.74 -6.33 -10.01
C THR A 114 -13.59 -7.57 -9.75
N VAL A 115 -14.70 -7.43 -9.06
CA VAL A 115 -15.71 -8.45 -8.88
C VAL A 115 -16.89 -8.19 -9.83
N ARG A 116 -17.25 -9.21 -10.55
CA ARG A 116 -18.27 -9.23 -11.60
C ARG A 116 -19.69 -9.21 -11.06
N ALA A 117 -20.56 -8.43 -11.67
CA ALA A 117 -22.02 -8.56 -11.55
C ALA A 117 -22.49 -9.86 -12.27
N ALA A 118 -23.14 -10.74 -11.54
CA ALA A 118 -23.77 -11.92 -12.10
C ALA A 118 -25.13 -11.57 -12.71
N THR A 119 -25.29 -11.84 -13.99
CA THR A 119 -26.60 -11.81 -14.68
C THR A 119 -27.37 -13.09 -14.32
N THR A 120 -28.55 -12.91 -13.78
CA THR A 120 -29.47 -13.99 -13.42
C THR A 120 -30.06 -14.63 -14.68
N THR A 121 -29.74 -15.90 -14.90
CA THR A 121 -30.54 -16.76 -15.78
C THR A 121 -31.11 -17.92 -14.95
N SER A 122 -32.42 -18.06 -15.03
CA SER A 122 -33.23 -19.09 -14.39
C SER A 122 -32.69 -20.49 -14.62
N ALA A 123 -32.42 -21.25 -13.58
CA ALA A 123 -31.99 -22.63 -13.65
C ALA A 123 -32.83 -23.56 -12.78
N ALA A 124 -33.03 -24.75 -13.26
CA ALA A 124 -33.74 -25.89 -12.67
C ALA A 124 -33.21 -26.30 -11.29
N PRO A 125 -33.98 -27.04 -10.46
CA PRO A 125 -33.67 -27.30 -9.05
C PRO A 125 -32.37 -28.12 -8.90
N PRO A 126 -31.56 -27.84 -7.89
CA PRO A 126 -30.26 -28.48 -7.71
C PRO A 126 -30.40 -29.88 -7.11
N ARG A 127 -29.64 -30.83 -7.67
CA ARG A 127 -29.38 -32.13 -7.03
C ARG A 127 -28.62 -31.92 -5.71
N PRO A 128 -28.81 -32.78 -4.68
CA PRO A 128 -28.14 -32.61 -3.40
C PRO A 128 -26.62 -32.66 -3.58
N ALA A 129 -25.97 -31.64 -3.11
CA ALA A 129 -24.52 -31.50 -3.18
C ALA A 129 -23.84 -32.56 -2.31
N ARG A 130 -23.00 -33.37 -2.95
CA ARG A 130 -22.06 -34.29 -2.29
C ARG A 130 -21.17 -33.42 -1.36
N ARG A 131 -21.26 -33.65 -0.05
CA ARG A 131 -20.46 -32.98 0.99
C ARG A 131 -18.98 -33.06 0.61
N GLN A 132 -18.44 -31.99 0.04
CA GLN A 132 -17.02 -31.90 -0.24
C GLN A 132 -16.27 -31.93 1.09
N GLN A 133 -15.34 -32.87 1.23
CA GLN A 133 -14.43 -32.93 2.36
C GLN A 133 -13.65 -31.60 2.37
N ARG A 134 -13.75 -30.86 3.47
CA ARG A 134 -12.94 -29.65 3.70
C ARG A 134 -11.46 -30.02 3.53
N PRO A 135 -10.68 -29.24 2.77
CA PRO A 135 -9.25 -29.44 2.73
C PRO A 135 -8.70 -29.35 4.14
N LYS A 136 -7.86 -30.32 4.53
CA LYS A 136 -7.17 -30.28 5.82
C LYS A 136 -6.42 -28.96 5.92
N PRO A 137 -6.45 -28.27 7.07
CA PRO A 137 -5.70 -27.05 7.27
C PRO A 137 -4.22 -27.32 6.98
N MET A 138 -3.69 -26.69 5.93
CA MET A 138 -2.28 -26.81 5.56
C MET A 138 -1.45 -25.99 6.54
N THR A 139 -0.52 -26.64 7.20
CA THR A 139 0.52 -25.96 7.98
C THR A 139 1.66 -25.63 7.01
N GLU A 140 1.84 -24.36 6.71
CA GLU A 140 2.96 -23.92 5.87
C GLU A 140 4.27 -23.85 6.68
N PRO A 141 5.43 -24.07 6.07
CA PRO A 141 6.70 -23.80 6.73
C PRO A 141 6.76 -22.34 7.19
N MET A 142 7.54 -22.07 8.22
CA MET A 142 7.79 -20.68 8.65
C MET A 142 8.53 -19.94 7.54
N GLN A 143 7.95 -18.82 7.12
CA GLN A 143 8.55 -17.94 6.12
C GLN A 143 9.45 -16.95 6.85
N PHE A 144 10.70 -16.91 6.43
CA PHE A 144 11.69 -15.94 6.90
C PHE A 144 12.09 -15.03 5.74
N ASP A 145 12.05 -13.73 5.96
CA ASP A 145 12.59 -12.74 5.04
C ASP A 145 13.41 -11.71 5.83
N ALA A 146 14.52 -11.25 5.24
CA ALA A 146 15.36 -10.22 5.81
C ALA A 146 15.65 -9.17 4.73
N ARG A 147 15.51 -7.89 5.09
CA ARG A 147 15.75 -6.76 4.19
C ARG A 147 16.68 -5.77 4.83
N LEU A 148 17.64 -5.30 4.06
CA LEU A 148 18.51 -4.20 4.43
C LEU A 148 18.29 -3.06 3.45
N LYS A 149 18.02 -1.87 3.98
CA LYS A 149 17.92 -0.63 3.23
C LYS A 149 18.89 0.37 3.80
N GLY A 150 19.38 1.26 2.95
CA GLY A 150 20.16 2.41 3.35
C GLY A 150 19.86 3.56 2.42
N PHE A 151 19.84 4.76 2.96
CA PHE A 151 19.74 5.98 2.18
C PHE A 151 20.56 7.10 2.80
N ALA A 152 20.95 8.03 1.97
CA ALA A 152 21.56 9.28 2.37
C ALA A 152 20.78 10.41 1.72
N LEU A 153 20.59 11.49 2.47
CA LEU A 153 19.87 12.68 2.05
C LEU A 153 20.78 13.87 2.26
N ALA A 154 20.82 14.76 1.27
CA ALA A 154 21.33 16.12 1.43
C ALA A 154 20.21 17.07 1.02
N ALA A 155 19.90 18.05 1.85
CA ALA A 155 18.85 19.00 1.58
C ALA A 155 19.36 20.44 1.79
N ASP A 156 19.05 21.29 0.83
CA ASP A 156 19.25 22.74 0.96
C ASP A 156 18.01 23.33 1.64
N VAL A 157 18.22 23.97 2.78
CA VAL A 157 17.13 24.54 3.58
C VAL A 157 17.09 26.02 3.33
N PRO A 158 15.97 26.57 2.80
CA PRO A 158 15.85 28.01 2.58
C PRO A 158 16.04 28.77 3.91
N GLY A 159 16.87 29.81 3.90
CA GLY A 159 17.14 30.64 5.09
C GLY A 159 15.91 31.40 5.63
N SER A 160 14.80 31.35 4.91
CA SER A 160 13.48 31.85 5.33
C SER A 160 12.66 30.84 6.13
N ASP A 161 13.15 29.61 6.29
CA ASP A 161 12.46 28.60 7.09
C ASP A 161 12.52 28.99 8.57
N TRP A 162 11.38 29.30 9.13
CA TRP A 162 11.25 29.81 10.50
C TRP A 162 11.63 28.80 11.59
N GLN A 163 11.66 27.52 11.26
CA GLN A 163 12.01 26.42 12.18
C GLN A 163 13.49 26.05 12.10
N LEU A 164 14.14 26.35 11.00
CA LEU A 164 15.43 25.78 10.65
C LEU A 164 16.55 26.83 10.49
N SER A 165 16.30 28.07 10.93
CA SER A 165 17.23 29.20 10.76
C SER A 165 18.60 29.02 11.45
N GLU A 166 18.73 28.07 12.38
CA GLU A 166 19.99 27.79 13.09
C GLU A 166 20.67 26.49 12.63
N VAL A 167 20.19 25.92 11.55
CA VAL A 167 20.64 24.60 11.07
C VAL A 167 21.74 24.74 10.03
N ALA A 168 22.65 23.73 10.01
CA ALA A 168 23.66 23.63 8.97
C ALA A 168 23.00 23.54 7.58
N ASN A 169 23.54 24.27 6.62
CA ASN A 169 23.06 24.24 5.23
C ASN A 169 24.23 23.95 4.29
N PRO A 170 24.20 22.85 3.50
CA PRO A 170 23.13 21.86 3.41
C PRO A 170 23.07 20.95 4.64
N THR A 171 21.84 20.46 4.97
CA THR A 171 21.66 19.40 5.96
C THR A 171 22.04 18.06 5.34
N THR A 172 22.57 17.17 6.18
CA THR A 172 22.98 15.84 5.73
C THR A 172 22.50 14.79 6.70
N ASP A 173 21.84 13.76 6.16
CA ASP A 173 21.29 12.66 6.93
C ASP A 173 21.60 11.33 6.25
N ALA A 174 21.81 10.31 7.05
CA ALA A 174 21.93 8.93 6.60
C ALA A 174 21.08 8.01 7.48
N SER A 175 20.49 7.00 6.89
CA SER A 175 19.73 5.99 7.63
C SER A 175 19.95 4.59 7.06
N GLY A 176 19.95 3.60 7.96
CA GLY A 176 19.93 2.18 7.61
C GLY A 176 18.81 1.47 8.36
N ASP A 177 18.04 0.62 7.69
CA ASP A 177 16.99 -0.23 8.28
C ASP A 177 17.29 -1.70 7.95
N LEU A 178 17.59 -2.49 8.98
CA LEU A 178 17.62 -3.94 8.90
C LEU A 178 16.31 -4.50 9.44
N ARG A 179 15.52 -5.10 8.57
CA ARG A 179 14.22 -5.66 8.90
C ARG A 179 14.24 -7.18 8.79
N ILE A 180 13.77 -7.85 9.85
CA ILE A 180 13.57 -9.29 9.91
C ILE A 180 12.08 -9.56 10.00
N MET A 181 11.57 -10.45 9.14
CA MET A 181 10.16 -10.78 9.04
C MET A 181 9.94 -12.27 9.15
N LEU A 182 9.14 -12.67 10.13
CA LEU A 182 8.71 -14.04 10.37
C LEU A 182 7.21 -14.14 10.18
N ASN A 183 6.77 -15.04 9.30
CA ASN A 183 5.36 -15.33 9.07
C ASN A 183 5.12 -16.82 9.19
N LYS A 184 4.02 -17.22 9.85
CA LYS A 184 3.65 -18.61 10.05
C LYS A 184 2.16 -18.80 9.90
N THR A 185 1.76 -19.74 9.03
CA THR A 185 0.36 -20.16 8.89
C THR A 185 0.19 -21.54 9.50
N VAL A 186 -0.82 -21.70 10.37
CA VAL A 186 -1.21 -22.96 11.01
C VAL A 186 -2.73 -23.09 10.91
N GLY A 187 -3.20 -23.84 9.94
CA GLY A 187 -4.63 -23.95 9.67
C GLY A 187 -5.27 -22.59 9.35
N PRO A 188 -6.31 -22.16 10.09
CA PRO A 188 -6.94 -20.87 9.87
C PRO A 188 -6.18 -19.69 10.49
N LEU A 189 -5.10 -19.96 11.27
CA LEU A 189 -4.34 -18.94 11.98
C LEU A 189 -3.08 -18.54 11.21
N GLN A 190 -2.87 -17.25 11.07
CA GLN A 190 -1.65 -16.65 10.54
C GLN A 190 -1.02 -15.76 11.60
N PHE A 191 0.28 -15.95 11.87
CA PHE A 191 1.07 -15.19 12.81
C PHE A 191 2.11 -14.37 12.07
N GLN A 192 2.32 -13.14 12.50
CA GLN A 192 3.35 -12.23 11.98
C GLN A 192 4.19 -11.68 13.13
N LEU A 193 5.51 -11.68 12.94
CA LEU A 193 6.47 -10.99 13.79
C LEU A 193 7.50 -10.30 12.88
N HIS A 194 7.47 -8.97 12.84
CA HIS A 194 8.44 -8.19 12.08
C HIS A 194 9.18 -7.24 13.01
N HIS A 195 10.49 -7.33 12.99
CA HIS A 195 11.40 -6.50 13.76
C HIS A 195 12.25 -5.64 12.82
N SER A 196 12.43 -4.39 13.17
CA SER A 196 13.27 -3.42 12.47
C SER A 196 14.34 -2.87 13.41
N THR A 197 15.58 -2.83 12.95
CA THR A 197 16.69 -2.11 13.56
C THR A 197 17.02 -0.92 12.67
N VAL A 198 16.83 0.28 13.18
CA VAL A 198 17.04 1.53 12.46
C VAL A 198 18.22 2.28 13.04
N LEU A 199 19.19 2.57 12.18
CA LEU A 199 20.29 3.47 12.46
C LEU A 199 20.03 4.78 11.75
N GLN A 200 20.15 5.88 12.47
CA GLN A 200 20.02 7.23 11.92
C GLN A 200 21.24 8.04 12.33
N ALA A 201 21.77 8.82 11.41
CA ALA A 201 22.87 9.74 11.66
C ALA A 201 22.67 11.01 10.82
N GLY A 202 22.92 12.16 11.42
CA GLY A 202 22.84 13.44 10.72
C GLY A 202 22.14 14.54 11.48
N ASP A 203 21.76 15.55 10.77
CA ASP A 203 21.15 16.77 11.31
C ASP A 203 19.75 16.53 11.79
N ALA A 204 18.97 15.66 11.15
CA ALA A 204 17.62 15.29 11.56
C ALA A 204 17.57 14.70 12.98
N VAL A 205 18.60 13.92 13.37
CA VAL A 205 18.68 13.38 14.74
C VAL A 205 18.89 14.52 15.75
N GLN A 206 19.77 15.46 15.44
CA GLN A 206 20.02 16.62 16.30
C GLN A 206 18.75 17.49 16.45
N TRP A 207 18.00 17.67 15.36
CA TRP A 207 16.71 18.39 15.42
C TRP A 207 15.65 17.62 16.21
N GLY A 208 15.62 16.29 16.06
CA GLY A 208 14.73 15.42 16.82
C GLY A 208 14.88 15.55 18.32
N GLN A 209 16.04 15.98 18.78
CA GLN A 209 16.30 16.27 20.19
C GLN A 209 15.91 17.71 20.59
N ALA A 210 15.75 18.63 19.62
CA ALA A 210 15.24 19.97 19.88
C ALA A 210 13.70 19.95 20.03
N ALA A 211 13.15 20.79 20.91
CA ALA A 211 11.72 20.82 21.22
C ALA A 211 10.81 21.06 19.98
N ILE A 212 11.36 21.61 18.90
CA ILE A 212 10.67 21.91 17.65
C ILE A 212 10.55 20.67 16.75
N ALA A 213 11.45 19.72 16.86
CA ALA A 213 11.50 18.51 16.04
C ALA A 213 10.47 17.44 16.44
N GLN A 214 9.66 17.68 17.44
CA GLN A 214 8.52 16.80 17.77
C GLN A 214 7.45 16.78 16.66
N ILE A 215 7.47 17.76 15.76
CA ILE A 215 6.51 17.86 14.65
C ILE A 215 6.87 16.91 13.50
N ASP A 216 8.15 16.63 13.28
CA ASP A 216 8.60 15.79 12.13
C ASP A 216 8.84 14.33 12.50
N GLN A 217 8.77 13.99 13.77
CA GLN A 217 9.00 12.63 14.24
C GLN A 217 7.69 11.94 14.58
N VAL A 218 7.30 11.07 13.70
CA VAL A 218 6.60 9.86 14.13
C VAL A 218 7.47 9.23 15.22
N ALA A 219 7.06 9.46 16.46
CA ALA A 219 7.86 9.22 17.65
C ALA A 219 8.62 7.88 17.57
N ALA A 220 9.93 7.94 17.81
CA ALA A 220 10.76 6.76 17.99
C ALA A 220 10.40 5.98 19.29
N ASN A 221 9.15 6.05 19.71
CA ASN A 221 8.61 5.45 20.94
C ASN A 221 7.16 4.98 20.73
N ASP A 222 6.67 4.23 21.68
CA ASP A 222 5.30 3.71 21.71
C ASP A 222 4.45 4.33 22.84
N ASN A 223 4.75 5.54 23.26
CA ASN A 223 4.11 6.16 24.43
C ASN A 223 2.57 6.20 24.37
N GLY A 224 2.00 6.34 23.18
CA GLY A 224 0.55 6.31 22.97
C GLY A 224 0.00 4.92 22.61
N ARG A 225 0.82 3.90 22.36
CA ARG A 225 0.38 2.55 21.97
C ARG A 225 0.07 1.69 23.18
N LEU A 226 -0.71 0.62 22.99
CA LEU A 226 -1.03 -0.32 24.06
C LEU A 226 0.22 -1.07 24.54
N LEU A 227 1.08 -1.52 23.63
CA LEU A 227 2.29 -2.26 23.92
C LEU A 227 3.51 -1.37 23.64
N ASP A 228 4.50 -1.40 24.54
CA ASP A 228 5.78 -0.78 24.32
C ASP A 228 6.72 -1.78 23.65
N MET A 229 6.94 -1.63 22.36
CA MET A 229 7.75 -2.50 21.52
C MET A 229 8.76 -1.70 20.68
N THR A 230 9.09 -0.49 21.11
CA THR A 230 10.13 0.37 20.52
C THR A 230 11.12 0.78 21.61
N TRP A 231 12.40 0.51 21.38
CA TRP A 231 13.45 0.88 22.34
C TRP A 231 14.68 1.40 21.62
N GLN A 232 15.44 2.25 22.31
CA GLN A 232 16.71 2.77 21.84
C GLN A 232 17.85 2.06 22.57
N THR A 233 18.87 1.66 21.81
CA THR A 233 20.08 1.01 22.36
C THR A 233 21.25 1.95 22.45
N ASP A 234 21.29 2.98 21.61
CA ASP A 234 22.32 3.99 21.60
C ASP A 234 21.76 5.32 21.08
N SER A 235 22.21 6.44 21.65
CA SER A 235 21.82 7.78 21.20
C SER A 235 22.92 8.80 21.52
N GLY A 236 23.27 9.60 20.53
CA GLY A 236 24.17 10.73 20.62
C GLY A 236 23.54 11.96 20.00
N VAL A 237 24.28 13.07 19.93
CA VAL A 237 23.78 14.34 19.40
C VAL A 237 23.33 14.20 17.93
N ARG A 238 24.03 13.41 17.14
CA ARG A 238 23.81 13.26 15.70
C ARG A 238 23.66 11.82 15.24
N HIS A 239 23.45 10.88 16.14
CA HIS A 239 23.19 9.49 15.82
C HIS A 239 22.23 8.85 16.82
N GLN A 240 21.48 7.85 16.33
CA GLN A 240 20.60 7.07 17.19
C GLN A 240 20.41 5.66 16.62
N TRP A 241 20.36 4.67 17.51
CA TRP A 241 19.99 3.29 17.23
C TRP A 241 18.69 2.96 17.90
N SER A 242 17.72 2.55 17.13
CA SER A 242 16.42 2.15 17.63
C SER A 242 16.01 0.80 17.08
N HIS A 243 15.24 0.08 17.88
CA HIS A 243 14.64 -1.20 17.54
C HIS A 243 13.12 -1.08 17.67
N ARG A 244 12.42 -1.73 16.77
CA ARG A 244 10.95 -1.72 16.80
C ARG A 244 10.41 -3.07 16.34
N ILE A 245 9.38 -3.55 17.02
CA ILE A 245 8.49 -4.59 16.49
C ILE A 245 7.30 -3.92 15.82
N ASP A 246 7.33 -3.85 14.49
CA ASP A 246 6.29 -3.20 13.69
C ASP A 246 5.05 -4.06 13.49
N ARG A 247 5.21 -5.37 13.53
CA ARG A 247 4.13 -6.34 13.44
C ARG A 247 4.30 -7.39 14.52
N LEU A 248 3.28 -7.57 15.29
CA LEU A 248 3.09 -8.67 16.23
C LEU A 248 1.61 -8.97 16.24
N SER A 249 1.16 -9.83 15.34
CA SER A 249 -0.26 -10.09 15.17
C SER A 249 -0.57 -11.55 14.94
N ALA A 250 -1.79 -11.94 15.34
CA ALA A 250 -2.43 -13.17 15.00
C ALA A 250 -3.72 -12.87 14.24
N GLN A 251 -3.84 -13.43 13.05
CA GLN A 251 -5.05 -13.35 12.24
C GLN A 251 -5.70 -14.73 12.20
N TRP A 252 -6.98 -14.79 12.53
CA TRP A 252 -7.84 -15.95 12.27
C TRP A 252 -8.68 -15.67 11.04
N ARG A 253 -8.64 -16.57 10.08
CA ARG A 253 -9.39 -16.47 8.82
C ARG A 253 -10.26 -17.67 8.62
N GLN A 254 -11.52 -17.44 8.30
CA GLN A 254 -12.48 -18.48 7.96
C GLN A 254 -13.39 -18.00 6.82
N ASP A 255 -13.36 -18.73 5.70
CA ASP A 255 -14.15 -18.46 4.50
C ASP A 255 -14.03 -16.97 4.06
N ASP A 256 -15.08 -16.19 4.21
CA ASP A 256 -15.18 -14.83 3.73
C ASP A 256 -14.88 -13.75 4.80
N TRP A 257 -14.42 -14.16 5.99
CA TRP A 257 -14.12 -13.21 7.05
C TRP A 257 -12.82 -13.52 7.80
N SER A 258 -12.25 -12.50 8.38
CA SER A 258 -11.05 -12.61 9.21
C SER A 258 -11.11 -11.67 10.42
N VAL A 259 -10.39 -12.07 11.47
CA VAL A 259 -10.14 -11.21 12.64
C VAL A 259 -8.66 -11.21 12.91
N THR A 260 -8.08 -10.01 12.97
CA THR A 260 -6.67 -9.78 13.32
C THR A 260 -6.59 -9.11 14.68
N LEU A 261 -5.73 -9.61 15.55
CA LEU A 261 -5.43 -9.04 16.87
C LEU A 261 -3.94 -8.76 16.97
N GLY A 262 -3.57 -7.61 17.49
CA GLY A 262 -2.19 -7.22 17.78
C GLY A 262 -1.71 -6.02 16.98
N ARG A 263 -0.39 -5.84 16.87
CA ARG A 263 0.23 -4.74 16.14
C ARG A 263 0.19 -4.99 14.65
N GLN A 264 -0.56 -4.14 13.94
CA GLN A 264 -0.80 -4.23 12.51
C GLN A 264 -0.89 -2.83 11.89
N ALA A 265 -0.39 -2.67 10.65
CA ALA A 265 -0.63 -1.44 9.90
C ALA A 265 -1.97 -1.51 9.17
N VAL A 266 -2.65 -0.38 9.18
CA VAL A 266 -3.86 -0.13 8.39
C VAL A 266 -3.59 1.06 7.49
N SER A 267 -3.99 0.98 6.21
CA SER A 267 -3.89 2.08 5.26
C SER A 267 -5.18 2.18 4.48
N TRP A 268 -5.81 3.34 4.51
CA TRP A 268 -7.03 3.64 3.81
C TRP A 268 -6.84 4.83 2.87
N GLY A 269 -7.75 4.96 1.89
CA GLY A 269 -7.68 6.00 0.89
C GLY A 269 -6.75 5.68 -0.27
N SER A 270 -6.64 6.62 -1.19
CA SER A 270 -5.99 6.45 -2.50
C SER A 270 -4.98 7.55 -2.85
N GLY A 271 -4.61 8.40 -1.88
CA GLY A 271 -3.65 9.47 -2.05
C GLY A 271 -2.26 8.97 -2.45
N ILE A 272 -1.61 9.69 -3.36
CA ILE A 272 -0.27 9.37 -3.85
C ILE A 272 0.79 9.98 -2.91
N VAL A 273 0.63 11.25 -2.58
CA VAL A 273 1.54 12.04 -1.73
C VAL A 273 0.91 12.29 -0.37
N PHE A 274 -0.32 12.80 -0.35
CA PHE A 274 -1.06 13.11 0.86
C PHE A 274 -2.14 12.07 1.13
N GLN A 275 -2.39 11.74 2.40
CA GLN A 275 -3.28 10.64 2.79
C GLN A 275 -4.35 11.08 3.79
N PRO A 276 -5.32 11.92 3.38
CA PRO A 276 -6.33 12.48 4.29
C PRO A 276 -7.27 11.44 4.90
N LEU A 277 -7.47 10.30 4.23
CA LEU A 277 -8.31 9.20 4.70
C LEU A 277 -7.58 8.18 5.58
N ASP A 278 -6.28 8.37 5.80
CA ASP A 278 -5.49 7.49 6.66
C ASP A 278 -5.16 8.17 8.00
N PRO A 279 -6.04 8.11 9.01
CA PRO A 279 -5.78 8.69 10.32
C PRO A 279 -4.84 7.83 11.18
N PHE A 280 -4.47 6.62 10.72
CA PHE A 280 -3.69 5.65 11.47
C PHE A 280 -2.24 5.60 10.96
N ASN A 281 -1.40 6.52 11.44
CA ASN A 281 0.01 6.67 11.06
C ASN A 281 0.24 6.84 9.55
N PRO A 282 -0.30 7.90 8.90
CA PRO A 282 -0.03 8.18 7.49
C PRO A 282 1.46 8.41 7.26
N PHE A 283 1.93 8.15 6.05
CA PHE A 283 3.29 8.53 5.68
C PHE A 283 3.40 10.05 5.53
N ALA A 284 4.52 10.61 5.99
CA ALA A 284 4.84 11.98 5.65
C ALA A 284 4.99 12.15 4.12
N PRO A 285 4.53 13.25 3.52
CA PRO A 285 4.66 13.51 2.09
C PRO A 285 6.10 13.44 1.59
N THR A 286 7.05 13.84 2.44
CA THR A 286 8.49 13.84 2.19
C THR A 286 9.18 12.51 2.52
N ALA A 287 8.44 11.51 3.05
CA ALA A 287 9.04 10.23 3.40
C ALA A 287 9.64 9.53 2.17
N VAL A 288 10.94 9.28 2.20
CA VAL A 288 11.67 8.58 1.15
C VAL A 288 11.35 7.08 1.17
N ASP A 289 11.23 6.49 2.37
CA ASP A 289 10.85 5.09 2.56
C ASP A 289 9.38 4.99 2.93
N ARG A 290 8.57 4.44 2.01
CA ARG A 290 7.13 4.19 2.19
C ARG A 290 6.78 2.71 2.15
N ASP A 291 7.77 1.82 2.19
CA ASP A 291 7.52 0.38 2.05
C ASP A 291 6.89 -0.23 3.31
N TYR A 292 7.19 0.33 4.48
CA TYR A 292 6.70 -0.17 5.75
C TYR A 292 6.09 0.93 6.62
N LYS A 293 4.78 0.91 6.72
CA LYS A 293 4.03 1.75 7.63
C LYS A 293 4.11 1.20 9.06
N ASN A 294 4.26 2.08 10.03
CA ASN A 294 4.20 1.72 11.45
C ASN A 294 2.84 1.12 11.79
N GLY A 295 2.84 0.06 12.62
CA GLY A 295 1.62 -0.57 13.10
C GLY A 295 1.06 0.13 14.34
N ASP A 296 -0.26 -0.02 14.53
CA ASP A 296 -0.97 0.28 15.78
C ASP A 296 -1.44 -1.03 16.43
N ASP A 297 -1.63 -1.01 17.75
CA ASP A 297 -2.17 -2.15 18.48
C ASP A 297 -3.70 -2.13 18.38
N LEU A 298 -4.25 -3.11 17.66
CA LEU A 298 -5.64 -3.07 17.24
C LEU A 298 -6.31 -4.45 17.21
N VAL A 299 -7.63 -4.41 17.14
CA VAL A 299 -8.48 -5.50 16.69
C VAL A 299 -9.10 -5.06 15.35
N LEU A 300 -8.94 -5.88 14.31
CA LEU A 300 -9.50 -5.64 12.98
C LEU A 300 -10.35 -6.85 12.58
N ALA A 301 -11.61 -6.61 12.26
CA ALA A 301 -12.50 -7.58 11.64
C ALA A 301 -12.77 -7.18 10.20
N GLU A 302 -12.70 -8.14 9.30
CA GLU A 302 -12.92 -7.96 7.87
C GLU A 302 -13.90 -9.01 7.36
N ALA A 303 -14.81 -8.60 6.48
CA ALA A 303 -15.77 -9.49 5.87
C ALA A 303 -15.91 -9.18 4.37
N LEU A 304 -15.76 -10.21 3.54
CA LEU A 304 -16.05 -10.14 2.11
C LEU A 304 -17.53 -10.50 1.89
N LEU A 305 -18.27 -9.59 1.25
CA LEU A 305 -19.69 -9.78 0.97
C LEU A 305 -19.89 -10.55 -0.34
N PRO A 306 -21.03 -11.25 -0.51
CA PRO A 306 -21.31 -12.02 -1.73
C PRO A 306 -21.32 -11.21 -3.02
N ASN A 307 -21.59 -9.91 -2.93
CA ASN A 307 -21.56 -8.97 -4.07
C ASN A 307 -20.15 -8.46 -4.39
N GLY A 308 -19.11 -8.93 -3.66
CA GLY A 308 -17.73 -8.54 -3.84
C GLY A 308 -17.30 -7.26 -3.14
N HIS A 309 -18.20 -6.62 -2.42
CA HIS A 309 -17.85 -5.55 -1.50
C HIS A 309 -17.18 -6.11 -0.25
N ASP A 310 -16.43 -5.29 0.47
CA ASP A 310 -15.88 -5.67 1.77
C ASP A 310 -16.21 -4.64 2.85
N LEU A 311 -16.28 -5.16 4.08
CA LEU A 311 -16.45 -4.38 5.29
C LEU A 311 -15.27 -4.61 6.20
N GLN A 312 -14.74 -3.54 6.77
CA GLN A 312 -13.70 -3.56 7.79
C GLN A 312 -14.20 -2.80 9.01
N VAL A 313 -14.00 -3.39 10.19
CA VAL A 313 -14.25 -2.72 11.46
C VAL A 313 -13.00 -2.87 12.31
N LEU A 314 -12.49 -1.77 12.82
CA LEU A 314 -11.29 -1.79 13.65
C LEU A 314 -11.47 -0.99 14.94
N HIS A 315 -10.73 -1.41 15.96
CA HIS A 315 -10.57 -0.68 17.19
C HIS A 315 -9.08 -0.60 17.54
N VAL A 316 -8.53 0.63 17.52
CA VAL A 316 -7.15 0.91 17.94
C VAL A 316 -7.15 1.27 19.42
N ILE A 317 -6.38 0.54 20.20
CA ILE A 317 -6.29 0.70 21.65
C ILE A 317 -5.07 1.56 21.97
N ARG A 318 -5.29 2.68 22.67
CA ARG A 318 -4.21 3.59 23.04
C ARG A 318 -4.21 3.94 24.52
N ARG A 319 -3.04 4.36 25.00
CA ARG A 319 -2.82 4.88 26.35
C ARG A 319 -2.73 6.41 26.32
N ASP A 320 -3.24 7.03 27.38
CA ASP A 320 -3.03 8.45 27.63
C ASP A 320 -1.58 8.73 28.13
N PRO A 321 -1.14 9.99 28.28
CA PRO A 321 0.18 10.31 28.82
C PRO A 321 0.45 9.74 30.22
N GLN A 322 -0.59 9.39 30.97
CA GLN A 322 -0.51 8.73 32.29
C GLN A 322 -0.48 7.20 32.16
N GLN A 323 -0.32 6.67 30.96
CA GLN A 323 -0.25 5.25 30.65
C GLN A 323 -1.53 4.44 30.93
N HIS A 324 -2.69 5.10 31.04
CA HIS A 324 -3.99 4.44 31.19
C HIS A 324 -4.67 4.27 29.82
N ILE A 325 -5.30 3.12 29.61
CA ILE A 325 -6.15 2.91 28.44
C ILE A 325 -7.40 3.78 28.59
N ARG A 326 -7.62 4.66 27.61
CA ARG A 326 -8.75 5.61 27.62
C ARG A 326 -9.45 5.67 26.28
N LYS A 327 -10.79 5.82 26.33
CA LYS A 327 -11.62 5.93 25.12
C LYS A 327 -11.27 7.18 24.29
N HIS A 328 -10.99 8.32 24.96
CA HIS A 328 -10.71 9.59 24.27
C HIS A 328 -9.39 9.64 23.51
N VAL A 329 -8.48 8.68 23.73
CA VAL A 329 -7.25 8.53 22.93
C VAL A 329 -7.31 7.32 21.97
N SER A 330 -8.23 6.39 22.21
CA SER A 330 -8.46 5.23 21.34
C SER A 330 -9.30 5.61 20.11
N SER A 331 -9.38 4.72 19.14
CA SER A 331 -10.13 4.98 17.92
C SER A 331 -10.93 3.76 17.50
N THR A 332 -12.16 3.99 17.04
CA THR A 332 -13.00 2.95 16.44
C THR A 332 -13.43 3.40 15.07
N ALA A 333 -13.32 2.55 14.08
CA ALA A 333 -13.68 2.91 12.72
C ALA A 333 -14.31 1.74 11.97
N ALA A 334 -15.13 2.08 10.99
CA ALA A 334 -15.69 1.15 10.04
C ALA A 334 -15.48 1.68 8.62
N LYS A 335 -15.11 0.79 7.70
CA LYS A 335 -14.93 1.08 6.28
C LYS A 335 -15.78 0.12 5.46
N TRP A 336 -16.51 0.66 4.51
CA TRP A 336 -17.17 -0.09 3.45
C TRP A 336 -16.52 0.24 2.13
N HIS A 337 -15.96 -0.78 1.48
CA HIS A 337 -15.36 -0.69 0.17
C HIS A 337 -16.22 -1.45 -0.84
N GLY A 338 -16.35 -0.91 -2.05
CA GLY A 338 -17.16 -1.53 -3.09
C GLY A 338 -17.00 -0.88 -4.44
N TYR A 339 -17.85 -1.32 -5.36
CA TYR A 339 -17.83 -0.88 -6.76
C TYR A 339 -19.21 -0.43 -7.21
N VAL A 340 -19.25 0.68 -7.95
CA VAL A 340 -20.44 1.16 -8.65
C VAL A 340 -20.05 1.43 -10.09
N LEU A 341 -20.62 0.70 -11.04
CA LEU A 341 -20.24 0.76 -12.46
C LEU A 341 -18.73 0.42 -12.61
N ASN A 342 -17.95 1.37 -13.12
CA ASN A 342 -16.50 1.23 -13.30
C ASN A 342 -15.69 1.98 -12.23
N SER A 343 -16.35 2.51 -11.21
CA SER A 343 -15.71 3.25 -10.12
C SER A 343 -15.61 2.38 -8.89
N GLU A 344 -14.49 2.48 -8.20
CA GLU A 344 -14.26 1.94 -6.87
C GLU A 344 -14.51 3.03 -5.84
N PHE A 345 -15.14 2.70 -4.72
CA PHE A 345 -15.37 3.64 -3.63
C PHE A 345 -15.05 3.05 -2.27
N GLU A 346 -14.68 3.91 -1.34
CA GLU A 346 -14.58 3.60 0.09
C GLU A 346 -15.39 4.63 0.89
N LEU A 347 -16.23 4.15 1.80
CA LEU A 347 -16.89 4.97 2.81
C LEU A 347 -16.34 4.63 4.18
N ILE A 348 -15.97 5.64 4.94
CA ILE A 348 -15.33 5.49 6.25
C ILE A 348 -16.12 6.31 7.26
N VAL A 349 -16.42 5.70 8.41
CA VAL A 349 -16.91 6.40 9.59
C VAL A 349 -16.04 6.02 10.77
N ALA A 350 -15.64 7.00 11.56
CA ALA A 350 -14.79 6.74 12.71
C ALA A 350 -15.06 7.70 13.87
N LYS A 351 -14.75 7.22 15.06
CA LYS A 351 -14.47 8.02 16.24
C LYS A 351 -12.97 7.92 16.51
N HIS A 352 -12.23 8.98 16.21
CA HIS A 352 -10.76 9.00 16.27
C HIS A 352 -10.30 10.05 17.28
N TYR A 353 -9.64 9.65 18.36
CA TYR A 353 -9.34 10.53 19.49
C TYR A 353 -10.57 11.32 19.98
N ASP A 354 -11.72 10.62 20.10
CA ASP A 354 -13.02 11.17 20.47
C ASP A 354 -13.62 12.21 19.49
N GLN A 355 -13.03 12.37 18.31
CA GLN A 355 -13.51 13.24 17.24
C GLN A 355 -14.22 12.41 16.17
N ASP A 356 -15.31 12.96 15.66
CA ASP A 356 -16.04 12.33 14.55
C ASP A 356 -15.27 12.53 13.24
N PHE A 357 -15.23 11.46 12.45
CA PHE A 357 -14.56 11.38 11.16
C PHE A 357 -15.47 10.69 10.14
N ILE A 358 -15.64 11.30 8.98
CA ILE A 358 -16.35 10.73 7.84
C ILE A 358 -15.42 10.82 6.64
N GLY A 359 -15.23 9.73 5.93
CA GLY A 359 -14.36 9.62 4.77
C GLY A 359 -15.07 9.09 3.53
N LEU A 360 -14.70 9.62 2.38
CA LEU A 360 -15.11 9.13 1.05
C LEU A 360 -13.89 9.08 0.16
N SER A 361 -13.61 7.91 -0.42
CA SER A 361 -12.67 7.75 -1.54
C SER A 361 -13.43 7.31 -2.78
N VAL A 362 -13.07 7.87 -3.92
CA VAL A 362 -13.55 7.44 -5.24
C VAL A 362 -12.36 7.30 -6.17
N ARG A 363 -12.28 6.17 -6.85
CA ARG A 363 -11.26 5.88 -7.85
C ARG A 363 -11.92 5.53 -9.18
N GLN A 364 -11.58 6.29 -10.23
CA GLN A 364 -12.18 6.17 -11.55
C GLN A 364 -11.10 5.96 -12.62
N PRO A 365 -11.03 4.81 -13.30
CA PRO A 365 -10.24 4.66 -14.51
C PRO A 365 -10.82 5.51 -15.66
N VAL A 366 -9.96 6.29 -16.32
CA VAL A 366 -10.33 7.13 -17.49
C VAL A 366 -9.29 6.91 -18.57
N GLY A 367 -9.57 6.04 -19.53
CA GLY A 367 -8.61 5.63 -20.55
C GLY A 367 -7.35 4.99 -19.92
N PRO A 368 -6.14 5.51 -20.18
CA PRO A 368 -4.91 5.02 -19.58
C PRO A 368 -4.65 5.58 -18.16
N ALA A 369 -5.38 6.62 -17.77
CA ALA A 369 -5.20 7.32 -16.50
C ALA A 369 -6.16 6.78 -15.43
N VAL A 370 -5.79 7.01 -14.17
CA VAL A 370 -6.68 6.80 -13.01
C VAL A 370 -6.83 8.14 -12.31
N ILE A 371 -8.07 8.56 -12.10
CA ILE A 371 -8.40 9.73 -11.29
C ILE A 371 -8.88 9.25 -9.93
N ARG A 372 -8.40 9.91 -8.86
CA ARG A 372 -8.80 9.60 -7.48
C ARG A 372 -9.18 10.86 -6.74
N THR A 373 -10.15 10.72 -5.85
CA THR A 373 -10.58 11.77 -4.94
C THR A 373 -10.79 11.16 -3.57
N ASP A 374 -10.09 11.68 -2.57
CA ASP A 374 -10.30 11.35 -1.17
C ASP A 374 -10.79 12.60 -0.44
N LEU A 375 -11.87 12.48 0.31
CA LEU A 375 -12.44 13.53 1.12
C LEU A 375 -12.61 13.04 2.55
N ALA A 376 -12.04 13.77 3.51
CA ALA A 376 -12.14 13.50 4.93
C ALA A 376 -12.77 14.71 5.64
N TRP A 377 -13.93 14.53 6.22
CA TRP A 377 -14.53 15.51 7.13
C TRP A 377 -14.21 15.11 8.57
N ARG A 378 -13.62 16.01 9.29
CA ARG A 378 -13.20 15.80 10.69
C ARG A 378 -13.75 16.88 11.56
N GLN A 379 -14.25 16.49 12.73
CA GLN A 379 -14.58 17.43 13.79
C GLN A 379 -13.29 17.94 14.44
N GLY A 380 -13.25 19.20 14.90
CA GLY A 380 -12.11 19.72 15.64
C GLY A 380 -11.95 19.06 17.02
N ALA A 381 -10.82 19.32 17.68
CA ALA A 381 -10.43 18.66 18.92
C ALA A 381 -11.32 18.99 20.14
N GLN A 382 -12.10 20.06 20.08
CA GLN A 382 -13.00 20.48 21.16
C GLN A 382 -14.45 20.19 20.81
N SER A 383 -15.25 19.83 21.82
CA SER A 383 -16.69 19.60 21.64
C SER A 383 -17.36 20.86 21.10
N GLY A 384 -18.09 20.73 19.98
CA GLY A 384 -18.72 21.86 19.28
C GLY A 384 -17.86 22.54 18.24
N ASP A 385 -16.63 22.08 18.01
CA ASP A 385 -15.78 22.58 16.92
C ASP A 385 -16.41 22.31 15.54
N ARG A 386 -16.11 23.21 14.60
CA ARG A 386 -16.57 23.08 13.22
C ARG A 386 -15.94 21.89 12.54
N TRP A 387 -16.70 21.24 11.66
CA TRP A 387 -16.18 20.27 10.73
C TRP A 387 -15.14 20.90 9.80
N ARG A 388 -14.05 20.19 9.57
CA ARG A 388 -12.95 20.58 8.71
C ARG A 388 -12.82 19.58 7.57
N LEU A 389 -12.59 20.08 6.37
CA LEU A 389 -12.36 19.26 5.20
C LEU A 389 -10.86 19.10 4.98
N LEU A 390 -10.42 17.85 4.79
CA LEU A 390 -9.16 17.52 4.15
C LEU A 390 -9.51 16.75 2.88
N GLY A 391 -8.85 17.07 1.77
CA GLY A 391 -9.19 16.38 0.53
C GLY A 391 -8.06 16.39 -0.48
N ILE A 392 -8.02 15.36 -1.30
CA ILE A 392 -7.16 15.29 -2.48
C ILE A 392 -7.99 15.07 -3.74
N VAL A 393 -7.46 15.56 -4.83
CA VAL A 393 -7.79 15.11 -6.19
C VAL A 393 -6.47 14.81 -6.88
N ASN A 394 -6.32 13.61 -7.41
CA ASN A 394 -5.13 13.24 -8.16
C ASN A 394 -5.45 12.52 -9.45
N ALA A 395 -4.50 12.54 -10.35
CA ALA A 395 -4.50 11.73 -11.56
C ALA A 395 -3.11 11.20 -11.82
N ASP A 396 -3.03 9.95 -12.27
CA ASP A 396 -1.79 9.33 -12.69
C ASP A 396 -1.94 8.51 -13.96
N VAL A 397 -0.84 8.37 -14.67
CA VAL A 397 -0.75 7.53 -15.87
C VAL A 397 0.62 6.87 -15.95
N ALA A 398 0.61 5.58 -16.31
CA ALA A 398 1.79 4.83 -16.65
C ALA A 398 1.75 4.46 -18.14
N PHE A 399 2.83 4.73 -18.86
CA PHE A 399 2.93 4.48 -20.29
C PHE A 399 4.32 4.01 -20.69
N PRO A 400 4.44 3.20 -21.74
CA PRO A 400 5.74 2.76 -22.22
C PRO A 400 6.40 3.87 -23.05
N ILE A 401 7.69 4.11 -22.79
CA ILE A 401 8.58 4.86 -23.68
C ILE A 401 9.61 3.86 -24.19
N ARG A 402 9.54 3.52 -25.49
CA ARG A 402 10.29 2.42 -26.09
C ARG A 402 9.96 1.09 -25.36
N ASP A 403 10.94 0.46 -24.70
CA ASP A 403 10.84 -0.79 -23.93
C ASP A 403 10.78 -0.58 -22.41
N ARG A 404 10.67 0.67 -21.93
CA ARG A 404 10.70 1.08 -20.54
C ARG A 404 9.40 1.73 -20.11
N MET A 405 9.13 1.67 -18.80
CA MET A 405 7.96 2.32 -18.23
C MET A 405 8.28 3.72 -17.73
N ALA A 406 7.45 4.67 -18.13
CA ALA A 406 7.35 5.98 -17.54
C ALA A 406 6.05 6.07 -16.72
N TYR A 407 6.09 6.84 -15.65
CA TYR A 407 4.95 7.11 -14.79
C TYR A 407 4.96 8.59 -14.46
N VAL A 408 3.78 9.23 -14.52
CA VAL A 408 3.60 10.63 -14.11
C VAL A 408 2.34 10.75 -13.27
N PHE A 409 2.35 11.70 -12.34
CA PHE A 409 1.19 12.02 -11.52
C PHE A 409 1.12 13.51 -11.22
N ALA A 410 -0.10 13.96 -10.89
CA ALA A 410 -0.37 15.25 -10.27
C ALA A 410 -1.40 15.05 -9.15
N GLU A 411 -1.19 15.71 -8.01
CA GLU A 411 -2.10 15.65 -6.86
C GLU A 411 -2.23 17.05 -6.24
N TYR A 412 -3.47 17.50 -6.08
CA TYR A 412 -3.82 18.67 -5.28
C TYR A 412 -4.33 18.22 -3.92
N PHE A 413 -3.88 18.88 -2.85
CA PHE A 413 -4.30 18.63 -1.48
C PHE A 413 -4.82 19.90 -0.83
N HIS A 414 -5.98 19.80 -0.20
CA HIS A 414 -6.59 20.84 0.62
C HIS A 414 -6.68 20.39 2.09
N ASN A 415 -6.34 21.29 3.02
CA ASN A 415 -6.36 21.03 4.44
C ASN A 415 -6.93 22.24 5.22
N ASP A 416 -8.17 22.15 5.67
CA ASP A 416 -8.82 23.20 6.45
C ASP A 416 -8.18 23.49 7.82
N PHE A 417 -7.32 22.60 8.35
CA PHE A 417 -6.50 22.88 9.53
C PHE A 417 -5.31 23.78 9.19
N GLY A 418 -4.88 23.78 7.94
CA GLY A 418 -3.71 24.49 7.47
C GLY A 418 -3.88 26.01 7.45
N MET A 419 -2.75 26.69 7.46
CA MET A 419 -2.67 28.16 7.45
C MET A 419 -2.69 28.68 6.01
N GLN A 420 -3.24 29.89 5.81
CA GLN A 420 -3.23 30.56 4.51
C GLN A 420 -1.90 31.25 4.19
N ARG A 421 -1.09 31.51 5.19
CA ARG A 421 0.21 32.16 5.06
C ARG A 421 1.20 31.53 6.02
N MET A 422 2.47 31.45 5.63
CA MET A 422 3.52 30.96 6.51
C MET A 422 3.55 31.80 7.79
N PRO A 423 3.70 31.17 8.97
CA PRO A 423 3.83 31.88 10.21
C PRO A 423 5.14 32.70 10.21
N THR A 424 5.09 33.88 10.85
CA THR A 424 6.32 34.61 11.15
C THR A 424 7.08 33.91 12.27
N ALA A 425 8.40 34.08 12.30
CA ALA A 425 9.25 33.52 13.36
C ALA A 425 8.70 33.88 14.76
N GLY A 426 8.54 32.86 15.60
CA GLY A 426 7.98 33.03 16.97
C GLY A 426 6.46 33.05 17.07
N ALA A 427 5.71 32.99 15.94
CA ALA A 427 4.27 32.85 15.98
C ALA A 427 3.89 31.39 16.32
N GLY A 428 2.98 31.18 17.26
CA GLY A 428 2.42 29.87 17.58
C GLY A 428 1.55 29.33 16.43
N LEU A 429 1.45 28.01 16.34
CA LEU A 429 0.54 27.36 15.42
C LEU A 429 -0.91 27.40 15.94
N PRO A 430 -1.92 27.37 15.05
CA PRO A 430 -3.29 27.15 15.48
C PRO A 430 -3.39 25.85 16.31
N PRO A 431 -4.04 25.85 17.49
CA PRO A 431 -4.02 24.69 18.41
C PRO A 431 -4.51 23.38 17.78
N GLN A 432 -5.45 23.47 16.84
CA GLN A 432 -5.98 22.29 16.12
C GLN A 432 -4.96 21.73 15.12
N LEU A 433 -4.23 22.59 14.42
CA LEU A 433 -3.15 22.18 13.51
C LEU A 433 -1.99 21.56 14.31
N GLU A 434 -1.58 22.22 15.40
CA GLU A 434 -0.55 21.70 16.30
C GLU A 434 -0.91 20.31 16.84
N THR A 435 -2.15 20.13 17.30
CA THR A 435 -2.63 18.83 17.78
C THR A 435 -2.57 17.76 16.68
N ALA A 436 -2.97 18.07 15.45
CA ALA A 436 -2.95 17.13 14.32
C ALA A 436 -1.51 16.78 13.90
N LEU A 437 -0.58 17.74 13.94
CA LEU A 437 0.84 17.51 13.70
C LEU A 437 1.46 16.62 14.79
N LEU A 438 1.21 16.93 16.06
CA LEU A 438 1.73 16.13 17.19
C LEU A 438 1.21 14.68 17.20
N ARG A 439 0.03 14.44 16.65
CA ARG A 439 -0.53 13.09 16.48
C ARG A 439 -0.04 12.39 15.22
N GLY A 440 0.71 13.07 14.36
CA GLY A 440 1.14 12.54 13.07
C GLY A 440 -0.02 12.30 12.08
N GLU A 441 -1.12 13.04 12.23
CA GLU A 441 -2.30 12.92 11.36
C GLU A 441 -2.18 13.81 10.12
N VAL A 442 -1.39 14.87 10.20
CA VAL A 442 -0.98 15.75 9.10
C VAL A 442 0.50 16.11 9.27
N PHE A 443 1.16 16.48 8.18
CA PHE A 443 2.58 16.85 8.15
C PHE A 443 2.82 18.24 7.52
N ASN A 444 1.75 18.95 7.21
CA ASN A 444 1.77 20.14 6.39
C ASN A 444 1.21 21.32 7.16
N LEU A 445 1.90 22.48 7.09
CA LEU A 445 1.49 23.70 7.76
C LEU A 445 0.46 24.51 6.97
N MET A 446 0.57 24.48 5.63
CA MET A 446 -0.28 25.29 4.78
C MET A 446 -1.59 24.57 4.44
N ARG A 447 -2.54 25.36 3.93
CA ARG A 447 -3.87 24.89 3.56
C ARG A 447 -3.88 24.11 2.24
N ASP A 448 -3.15 24.58 1.24
CA ASP A 448 -3.22 24.09 -0.11
C ASP A 448 -1.83 23.68 -0.61
N TYR A 449 -1.76 22.53 -1.28
CA TYR A 449 -0.53 22.00 -1.87
C TYR A 449 -0.80 21.41 -3.24
N LEU A 450 0.16 21.56 -4.14
CA LEU A 450 0.21 20.88 -5.42
C LEU A 450 1.45 20.01 -5.46
N ALA A 451 1.28 18.72 -5.69
CA ALA A 451 2.38 17.80 -5.93
C ALA A 451 2.34 17.29 -7.37
N VAL A 452 3.47 17.30 -8.05
CA VAL A 452 3.64 16.70 -9.36
C VAL A 452 4.88 15.84 -9.36
N GLY A 453 4.84 14.73 -10.08
CA GLY A 453 5.99 13.84 -10.13
C GLY A 453 6.03 12.96 -11.36
N ALA A 454 7.25 12.55 -11.68
CA ALA A 454 7.52 11.64 -12.78
C ALA A 454 8.57 10.60 -12.36
N SER A 455 8.48 9.41 -12.89
CA SER A 455 9.52 8.40 -12.77
C SER A 455 9.75 7.69 -14.09
N TYR A 456 11.00 7.30 -14.32
CA TYR A 456 11.39 6.54 -15.50
C TYR A 456 12.32 5.39 -15.12
N GLN A 457 12.01 4.21 -15.63
CA GLN A 457 12.79 3.02 -15.41
C GLN A 457 13.89 2.91 -16.48
N TRP A 458 15.11 3.32 -16.15
CA TRP A 458 16.28 3.21 -17.03
C TRP A 458 16.73 1.76 -17.22
N HIS A 459 16.62 0.97 -16.17
CA HIS A 459 17.00 -0.43 -16.12
C HIS A 459 16.01 -1.17 -15.21
N PRO A 460 15.76 -2.49 -15.34
CA PRO A 460 14.92 -3.22 -14.40
C PRO A 460 15.28 -3.01 -12.90
N LEU A 461 16.55 -2.68 -12.63
CA LEU A 461 17.07 -2.39 -11.28
C LEU A 461 17.26 -0.91 -10.98
N VAL A 462 17.00 0.01 -11.94
CA VAL A 462 17.25 1.44 -11.76
C VAL A 462 16.05 2.25 -12.23
N THR A 463 15.42 2.91 -11.27
CA THR A 463 14.33 3.87 -11.52
C THR A 463 14.78 5.23 -10.99
N GLN A 464 14.65 6.24 -11.80
CA GLN A 464 14.82 7.64 -11.39
C GLN A 464 13.44 8.26 -11.20
N SER A 465 13.28 9.01 -10.12
CA SER A 465 12.05 9.74 -9.82
C SER A 465 12.39 11.20 -9.51
N LEU A 466 11.50 12.08 -9.93
CA LEU A 466 11.51 13.49 -9.59
C LEU A 466 10.10 13.86 -9.14
N SER A 467 10.00 14.58 -8.04
CA SER A 467 8.74 15.17 -7.58
C SER A 467 8.97 16.56 -7.01
N VAL A 468 7.95 17.40 -7.17
CA VAL A 468 7.91 18.76 -6.64
C VAL A 468 6.60 18.90 -5.85
N ILE A 469 6.69 19.49 -4.67
CA ILE A 469 5.57 19.86 -3.82
C ILE A 469 5.66 21.36 -3.59
N SER A 470 4.58 22.07 -3.89
CA SER A 470 4.51 23.52 -3.77
C SER A 470 3.32 23.93 -2.92
#